data_fa708ffcbeec9ca047191f212e32a942
#
_entry.id   fa708ffcbeec9ca047191f212e32a942
#
_cell.length_a   1.000
_cell.length_b   1.000
_cell.length_c   1.000
_cell.angle_alpha   90.00
_cell.angle_beta   90.00
_cell.angle_gamma   90.00
#
_symmetry.space_group_name_H-M   'P 1'
#
loop_
_entity.id
_entity.type
_entity.pdbx_description
1 polymer ?
#
loop_
_entity_poly.entity_id
_entity_poly.type
_entity_poly.pdbx_seq_one_letter_code
_entity_poly.pdbx_strand_id
1 'polypeptide(L)'
;MMMNNQNKKTGYSFLDKLEHDDSVDNEFVSENPICWKIIKLLSNNPFITQEEISIRIEITKQELIKNNRIISKSEWAQNYIINQGAGSKYWKNTILPSIQNGKAQAVLDEKYEYPDRIGLCPGLSCMFFCSFCGRNYSAAYERKFGEEGLEMFKQIIDQTPKTINNKKVYHITGGLEPLTFPRIGELISYADQNGFEMEIQTNGFNLTSDFVNKQSGIKDLSILRVSLYGVDDESTSKITNNKKAYSTVKRNLIDFLKLKLDIKIGLNYVILQNQIKDLYKLLDFIEEINIESDNQIDFLTLREDFSHEADNISGTEREELSIILDKIQNRIKDKNLNRLNIDYGYALESIRKNRGSLEKLKRVTHKELRPKIFPQISIMIDPKGDVYAYHEAAFLDRAGSDRYSIGKVDNQNSLEMVIKNFVEKSEGIKPLENDIAYLDSFDHVITILLNKLDEDAKFGIPISEGPINLNQILN
;
A
#
# COMPACT_ATOMS: atom_id res chain seq x y z
N MET A 1 30.95 -45.47 -7.45
CA MET A 1 30.93 -44.01 -7.22
C MET A 1 29.57 -43.68 -6.58
N MET A 2 29.56 -43.52 -5.27
CA MET A 2 28.38 -43.24 -4.50
C MET A 2 28.03 -41.77 -4.61
N MET A 3 26.83 -41.44 -5.10
CA MET A 3 26.31 -40.07 -5.04
C MET A 3 25.67 -39.85 -3.69
N ASN A 4 26.24 -38.93 -2.93
CA ASN A 4 25.74 -38.44 -1.67
C ASN A 4 24.40 -37.70 -1.87
N ASN A 5 23.32 -38.33 -1.36
CA ASN A 5 22.07 -37.65 -1.11
C ASN A 5 22.23 -36.72 0.10
N GLN A 6 22.58 -35.46 -0.10
CA GLN A 6 22.43 -34.46 0.94
C GLN A 6 20.95 -34.05 1.01
N ASN A 7 20.31 -34.47 2.08
CA ASN A 7 19.00 -34.05 2.51
C ASN A 7 18.88 -32.52 2.47
N LYS A 8 18.06 -32.03 1.56
CA LYS A 8 17.48 -30.69 1.67
C LYS A 8 16.62 -30.70 2.93
N LYS A 9 17.13 -30.20 4.04
CA LYS A 9 16.32 -29.78 5.19
C LYS A 9 15.40 -28.65 4.70
N THR A 10 14.22 -28.99 4.26
CA THR A 10 13.12 -28.09 4.06
C THR A 10 12.81 -27.42 5.39
N GLY A 11 12.59 -26.08 5.36
CA GLY A 11 12.50 -25.19 6.51
C GLY A 11 11.37 -25.44 7.52
N TYR A 12 11.26 -26.63 8.05
CA TYR A 12 10.32 -27.01 9.13
C TYR A 12 10.77 -26.52 10.52
N SER A 13 12.03 -26.10 10.69
CA SER A 13 12.54 -25.64 12.00
C SER A 13 11.92 -24.31 12.49
N PHE A 14 11.24 -23.58 11.61
CA PHE A 14 10.55 -22.34 11.98
C PHE A 14 9.17 -22.59 12.59
N LEU A 15 8.48 -23.64 12.19
CA LEU A 15 7.17 -24.01 12.75
C LEU A 15 7.29 -24.43 14.22
N ASP A 16 8.44 -25.02 14.61
CA ASP A 16 8.71 -25.46 15.97
C ASP A 16 8.97 -24.28 16.94
N LYS A 17 9.40 -23.11 16.43
CA LYS A 17 9.64 -21.91 17.27
C LYS A 17 8.37 -21.14 17.65
N LEU A 18 7.23 -21.40 16.99
CA LEU A 18 5.95 -20.79 17.33
C LEU A 18 5.22 -21.50 18.49
N GLU A 19 5.77 -22.61 19.00
CA GLU A 19 5.14 -23.41 20.07
C GLU A 19 5.23 -22.78 21.47
N HIS A 20 5.96 -21.66 21.63
CA HIS A 20 6.13 -20.94 22.90
C HIS A 20 5.66 -19.47 22.83
N ASP A 21 4.67 -19.19 21.99
CA ASP A 21 4.06 -17.85 21.93
C ASP A 21 2.90 -17.82 22.94
N ASP A 22 3.02 -16.98 23.97
CA ASP A 22 1.99 -16.76 25.01
C ASP A 22 0.61 -16.33 24.44
N SER A 23 0.55 -16.00 23.15
CA SER A 23 -0.68 -15.70 22.41
C SER A 23 -1.43 -16.92 21.90
N VAL A 24 -0.87 -18.14 22.07
CA VAL A 24 -1.47 -19.39 21.57
C VAL A 24 -2.49 -19.93 22.56
N ASP A 25 -3.72 -20.13 22.08
CA ASP A 25 -4.77 -20.84 22.82
C ASP A 25 -4.49 -22.35 22.80
N ASN A 26 -3.82 -22.82 23.83
CA ASN A 26 -3.41 -24.21 23.96
C ASN A 26 -4.59 -25.19 24.05
N GLU A 27 -5.73 -24.77 24.58
CA GLU A 27 -6.95 -25.58 24.66
C GLU A 27 -7.51 -25.79 23.26
N PHE A 28 -7.71 -24.69 22.49
CA PHE A 28 -8.17 -24.76 21.10
C PHE A 28 -7.24 -25.64 20.24
N VAL A 29 -5.92 -25.46 20.39
CA VAL A 29 -4.91 -26.20 19.63
C VAL A 29 -4.94 -27.69 19.93
N SER A 30 -5.07 -28.07 21.20
CA SER A 30 -5.13 -29.48 21.63
C SER A 30 -6.39 -30.17 21.11
N GLU A 31 -7.52 -29.49 21.12
CA GLU A 31 -8.80 -30.03 20.62
C GLU A 31 -8.89 -30.05 19.09
N ASN A 32 -8.20 -29.15 18.41
CA ASN A 32 -8.32 -28.93 16.97
C ASN A 32 -6.95 -28.93 16.25
N PRO A 33 -6.19 -30.05 16.28
CA PRO A 33 -4.82 -30.09 15.75
C PRO A 33 -4.73 -29.82 14.23
N ILE A 34 -5.75 -30.20 13.46
CA ILE A 34 -5.80 -29.90 12.02
C ILE A 34 -6.05 -28.38 11.81
N CYS A 35 -6.95 -27.78 12.58
CA CYS A 35 -7.15 -26.32 12.51
C CYS A 35 -5.86 -25.58 12.80
N TRP A 36 -5.08 -26.02 13.78
CA TRP A 36 -3.79 -25.41 14.10
C TRP A 36 -2.79 -25.49 12.93
N LYS A 37 -2.73 -26.61 12.22
CA LYS A 37 -1.91 -26.72 11.00
C LYS A 37 -2.34 -25.70 9.93
N ILE A 38 -3.65 -25.53 9.70
CA ILE A 38 -4.20 -24.57 8.77
C ILE A 38 -3.86 -23.15 9.22
N ILE A 39 -4.08 -22.81 10.48
CA ILE A 39 -3.79 -21.50 11.06
C ILE A 39 -2.31 -21.17 10.89
N LYS A 40 -1.39 -22.08 11.19
CA LYS A 40 0.06 -21.87 10.99
C LYS A 40 0.42 -21.60 9.52
N LEU A 41 -0.17 -22.34 8.59
CA LEU A 41 0.08 -22.12 7.16
C LEU A 41 -0.41 -20.73 6.70
N LEU A 42 -1.61 -20.34 7.08
CA LEU A 42 -2.19 -19.03 6.76
C LEU A 42 -1.42 -17.89 7.42
N SER A 43 -0.98 -18.07 8.66
CA SER A 43 -0.20 -17.06 9.39
C SER A 43 1.19 -16.86 8.80
N ASN A 44 1.80 -17.89 8.24
CA ASN A 44 3.10 -17.84 7.60
C ASN A 44 3.03 -17.38 6.14
N ASN A 45 1.95 -17.70 5.44
CA ASN A 45 1.74 -17.32 4.06
C ASN A 45 0.26 -16.96 3.83
N PRO A 46 -0.12 -15.67 3.91
CA PRO A 46 -1.51 -15.25 3.69
C PRO A 46 -1.96 -15.44 2.24
N PHE A 47 -1.05 -15.75 1.32
CA PHE A 47 -1.34 -15.99 -0.10
C PHE A 47 -1.56 -17.46 -0.44
N ILE A 48 -1.34 -18.37 0.53
CA ILE A 48 -1.54 -19.79 0.30
C ILE A 48 -3.00 -20.10 -0.05
N THR A 49 -3.22 -20.84 -1.13
CA THR A 49 -4.57 -21.23 -1.55
C THR A 49 -5.11 -22.38 -0.70
N GLN A 50 -6.43 -22.55 -0.71
CA GLN A 50 -7.09 -23.64 0.00
C GLN A 50 -6.69 -25.01 -0.59
N GLU A 51 -6.46 -25.06 -1.90
CA GLU A 51 -5.93 -26.26 -2.56
C GLU A 51 -4.52 -26.60 -2.06
N GLU A 52 -3.61 -25.61 -2.01
CA GLU A 52 -2.26 -25.82 -1.47
C GLU A 52 -2.27 -26.25 0.00
N ILE A 53 -3.17 -25.68 0.82
CA ILE A 53 -3.34 -26.11 2.21
C ILE A 53 -3.74 -27.58 2.25
N SER A 54 -4.76 -27.97 1.49
CA SER A 54 -5.26 -29.35 1.40
C SER A 54 -4.13 -30.33 1.05
N ILE A 55 -3.31 -29.99 0.07
CA ILE A 55 -2.16 -30.80 -0.36
C ILE A 55 -1.09 -30.89 0.74
N ARG A 56 -0.72 -29.74 1.36
CA ARG A 56 0.40 -29.68 2.32
C ARG A 56 0.14 -30.42 3.63
N ILE A 57 -1.12 -30.49 4.06
CA ILE A 57 -1.49 -31.18 5.31
C ILE A 57 -2.21 -32.50 5.06
N GLU A 58 -2.28 -32.91 3.78
CA GLU A 58 -2.81 -34.21 3.34
C GLU A 58 -4.26 -34.45 3.80
N ILE A 59 -5.13 -33.45 3.64
CA ILE A 59 -6.56 -33.58 3.96
C ILE A 59 -7.44 -33.40 2.72
N THR A 60 -8.61 -33.99 2.77
CA THR A 60 -9.62 -33.83 1.73
C THR A 60 -10.23 -32.42 1.76
N LYS A 61 -10.78 -31.97 0.64
CA LYS A 61 -11.52 -30.72 0.56
C LYS A 61 -12.67 -30.64 1.59
N GLN A 62 -13.36 -31.75 1.84
CA GLN A 62 -14.45 -31.80 2.81
C GLN A 62 -13.95 -31.59 4.25
N GLU A 63 -12.82 -32.20 4.59
CA GLU A 63 -12.17 -31.97 5.88
C GLU A 63 -11.67 -30.54 6.00
N LEU A 64 -11.12 -29.96 4.91
CA LEU A 64 -10.70 -28.58 4.91
C LEU A 64 -11.87 -27.63 5.18
N ILE A 65 -13.00 -27.78 4.48
CA ILE A 65 -14.22 -26.99 4.70
C ILE A 65 -14.71 -27.13 6.16
N LYS A 66 -14.73 -28.37 6.68
CA LYS A 66 -15.12 -28.60 8.08
C LYS A 66 -14.22 -27.84 9.05
N ASN A 67 -12.90 -27.91 8.87
CA ASN A 67 -11.95 -27.22 9.73
C ASN A 67 -12.01 -25.69 9.56
N ASN A 68 -12.21 -25.19 8.33
CA ASN A 68 -12.42 -23.76 8.09
C ASN A 68 -13.63 -23.21 8.87
N ARG A 69 -14.72 -23.97 8.95
CA ARG A 69 -15.89 -23.58 9.75
C ARG A 69 -15.62 -23.54 11.26
N ILE A 70 -14.72 -24.40 11.75
CA ILE A 70 -14.28 -24.34 13.15
C ILE A 70 -13.42 -23.09 13.37
N ILE A 71 -12.45 -22.86 12.50
CA ILE A 71 -11.57 -21.67 12.56
C ILE A 71 -12.40 -20.39 12.47
N SER A 72 -13.35 -20.31 11.53
CA SER A 72 -14.19 -19.12 11.32
C SER A 72 -15.12 -18.78 12.49
N LYS A 73 -15.35 -19.72 13.40
CA LYS A 73 -16.16 -19.51 14.61
C LYS A 73 -15.31 -19.18 15.84
N SER A 74 -14.01 -19.35 15.79
CA SER A 74 -13.10 -19.04 16.88
C SER A 74 -12.56 -17.63 16.76
N GLU A 75 -12.93 -16.75 17.67
CA GLU A 75 -12.44 -15.39 17.75
C GLU A 75 -10.91 -15.37 17.89
N TRP A 76 -10.36 -16.23 18.77
CA TRP A 76 -8.92 -16.35 18.92
C TRP A 76 -8.24 -16.70 17.60
N ALA A 77 -8.71 -17.75 16.89
CA ALA A 77 -8.10 -18.20 15.65
C ALA A 77 -8.16 -17.12 14.55
N GLN A 78 -9.27 -16.39 14.45
CA GLN A 78 -9.43 -15.27 13.54
C GLN A 78 -8.42 -14.18 13.85
N ASN A 79 -8.34 -13.74 15.10
CA ASN A 79 -7.40 -12.73 15.56
C ASN A 79 -5.94 -13.17 15.35
N TYR A 80 -5.64 -14.43 15.61
CA TYR A 80 -4.29 -14.98 15.41
C TYR A 80 -3.88 -14.91 13.93
N ILE A 81 -4.71 -15.41 13.00
CA ILE A 81 -4.42 -15.37 11.56
C ILE A 81 -4.21 -13.91 11.10
N ILE A 82 -5.11 -13.01 11.49
CA ILE A 82 -5.09 -11.61 11.07
C ILE A 82 -3.89 -10.87 11.64
N ASN A 83 -3.56 -11.08 12.91
CA ASN A 83 -2.49 -10.36 13.57
C ASN A 83 -1.11 -10.93 13.26
N GLN A 84 -1.02 -12.21 13.02
CA GLN A 84 0.27 -12.86 12.79
C GLN A 84 0.66 -12.93 11.31
N GLY A 85 -0.22 -13.29 10.41
CA GLY A 85 0.12 -13.54 9.04
C GLY A 85 -0.58 -12.63 8.04
N ALA A 86 -1.89 -12.73 8.01
CA ALA A 86 -2.73 -11.88 7.19
C ALA A 86 -2.84 -10.45 7.74
N GLY A 87 -2.17 -10.17 8.86
CA GLY A 87 -2.13 -8.89 9.53
C GLY A 87 -1.49 -7.76 8.76
N SER A 88 -1.18 -7.95 7.47
CA SER A 88 -0.82 -6.83 6.65
C SER A 88 -1.98 -5.82 6.64
N LYS A 89 -1.64 -4.54 6.64
CA LYS A 89 -2.62 -3.46 6.55
C LYS A 89 -3.53 -3.60 5.32
N TYR A 90 -3.03 -4.18 4.25
CA TYR A 90 -3.80 -4.37 3.01
C TYR A 90 -4.90 -5.41 3.18
N TRP A 91 -4.60 -6.49 3.91
CA TRP A 91 -5.62 -7.47 4.25
C TRP A 91 -6.71 -6.84 5.12
N LYS A 92 -6.34 -6.21 6.22
CA LYS A 92 -7.29 -5.56 7.15
C LYS A 92 -8.07 -4.41 6.52
N ASN A 93 -7.37 -3.53 5.79
CA ASN A 93 -7.95 -2.26 5.37
C ASN A 93 -8.56 -2.29 3.97
N THR A 94 -8.32 -3.35 3.19
CA THR A 94 -8.81 -3.45 1.81
C THR A 94 -9.55 -4.75 1.54
N ILE A 95 -8.88 -5.91 1.70
CA ILE A 95 -9.48 -7.19 1.30
C ILE A 95 -10.63 -7.59 2.21
N LEU A 96 -10.43 -7.56 3.53
CA LEU A 96 -11.52 -7.91 4.46
C LEU A 96 -12.75 -7.01 4.29
N PRO A 97 -12.63 -5.68 4.25
CA PRO A 97 -13.78 -4.82 3.94
C PRO A 97 -14.43 -5.13 2.59
N SER A 98 -13.63 -5.43 1.56
CA SER A 98 -14.16 -5.78 0.23
C SER A 98 -14.94 -7.09 0.21
N ILE A 99 -14.55 -8.07 1.02
CA ILE A 99 -15.31 -9.30 1.20
C ILE A 99 -16.62 -8.98 1.94
N GLN A 100 -16.54 -8.21 3.00
CA GLN A 100 -17.69 -7.87 3.86
C GLN A 100 -18.78 -7.10 3.12
N ASN A 101 -18.41 -6.13 2.29
CA ASN A 101 -19.35 -5.31 1.53
C ASN A 101 -19.79 -5.97 0.20
N GLY A 102 -19.34 -7.19 -0.07
CA GLY A 102 -19.68 -7.94 -1.29
C GLY A 102 -18.85 -7.58 -2.53
N LYS A 103 -17.96 -6.60 -2.45
CA LYS A 103 -17.17 -6.13 -3.59
C LYS A 103 -16.19 -7.20 -4.10
N ALA A 104 -15.54 -7.94 -3.19
CA ALA A 104 -14.68 -9.05 -3.60
C ALA A 104 -15.46 -10.10 -4.41
N GLN A 105 -16.71 -10.38 -4.06
CA GLN A 105 -17.56 -11.26 -4.86
C GLN A 105 -17.90 -10.64 -6.21
N ALA A 106 -18.23 -9.35 -6.27
CA ALA A 106 -18.48 -8.66 -7.54
C ALA A 106 -17.26 -8.69 -8.47
N VAL A 107 -16.05 -8.54 -7.89
CA VAL A 107 -14.78 -8.70 -8.61
C VAL A 107 -14.65 -10.09 -9.22
N LEU A 108 -14.95 -11.15 -8.46
CA LEU A 108 -14.89 -12.54 -8.94
C LEU A 108 -15.95 -12.83 -10.01
N ASP A 109 -17.10 -12.21 -9.89
CA ASP A 109 -18.23 -12.33 -10.85
C ASP A 109 -18.06 -11.42 -12.09
N GLU A 110 -16.98 -10.66 -12.19
CA GLU A 110 -16.73 -9.69 -13.27
C GLU A 110 -17.84 -8.63 -13.40
N LYS A 111 -18.41 -8.21 -12.26
CA LYS A 111 -19.44 -7.18 -12.19
C LYS A 111 -18.85 -5.82 -11.85
N TYR A 112 -19.50 -4.79 -12.37
CA TYR A 112 -19.15 -3.41 -12.03
C TYR A 112 -19.41 -3.12 -10.55
N GLU A 113 -18.45 -2.47 -9.95
CA GLU A 113 -18.55 -1.79 -8.66
C GLU A 113 -17.73 -0.50 -8.68
N TYR A 114 -18.21 0.51 -7.95
CA TYR A 114 -17.46 1.77 -7.85
C TYR A 114 -16.21 1.58 -7.01
N PRO A 115 -15.02 2.11 -7.42
CA PRO A 115 -13.76 1.88 -6.71
C PRO A 115 -13.81 2.31 -5.24
N ASP A 116 -13.16 1.54 -4.38
CA ASP A 116 -12.97 1.92 -2.99
C ASP A 116 -11.88 2.99 -2.84
N ARG A 117 -10.85 2.90 -3.66
CA ARG A 117 -9.71 3.81 -3.65
C ARG A 117 -9.58 4.50 -5.00
N ILE A 118 -9.59 5.83 -4.98
CA ILE A 118 -9.37 6.65 -6.17
C ILE A 118 -8.16 7.52 -5.91
N GLY A 119 -7.13 7.30 -6.73
CA GLY A 119 -5.95 8.15 -6.78
C GLY A 119 -6.08 9.20 -7.86
N LEU A 120 -5.83 10.44 -7.52
CA LEU A 120 -5.73 11.55 -8.46
C LEU A 120 -4.25 11.94 -8.60
N CYS A 121 -3.78 12.06 -9.84
CA CYS A 121 -2.40 12.40 -10.16
C CYS A 121 -2.33 13.80 -10.79
N PRO A 122 -2.68 14.88 -10.08
CA PRO A 122 -2.79 16.21 -10.68
C PRO A 122 -1.44 16.85 -11.06
N GLY A 123 -0.32 16.35 -10.54
CA GLY A 123 0.99 16.95 -10.74
C GLY A 123 1.35 17.15 -12.21
N LEU A 124 1.75 18.37 -12.58
CA LEU A 124 2.10 18.71 -13.96
C LEU A 124 3.60 18.55 -14.26
N SER A 125 4.44 18.60 -13.23
CA SER A 125 5.90 18.46 -13.33
C SER A 125 6.47 17.98 -11.99
N CYS A 126 7.79 17.80 -11.91
CA CYS A 126 8.47 17.58 -10.63
C CYS A 126 9.88 18.18 -10.68
N MET A 127 10.29 18.85 -9.60
CA MET A 127 11.60 19.45 -9.49
C MET A 127 12.69 18.52 -8.99
N PHE A 128 12.35 17.28 -8.60
CA PHE A 128 13.30 16.26 -8.17
C PHE A 128 13.57 15.25 -9.27
N PHE A 129 14.76 14.65 -9.26
CA PHE A 129 15.22 13.63 -10.18
C PHE A 129 15.64 12.38 -9.39
N CYS A 130 14.71 11.87 -8.59
CA CYS A 130 15.00 10.76 -7.66
C CYS A 130 15.45 9.51 -8.41
N SER A 131 16.59 8.94 -8.01
CA SER A 131 17.24 7.80 -8.68
C SER A 131 16.36 6.55 -8.77
N PHE A 132 15.45 6.35 -7.81
CA PHE A 132 14.53 5.22 -7.77
C PHE A 132 13.14 5.54 -8.36
N CYS A 133 12.93 6.74 -8.91
CA CYS A 133 11.65 7.14 -9.48
C CYS A 133 11.43 6.50 -10.84
N GLY A 134 10.29 5.84 -11.03
CA GLY A 134 9.95 5.19 -12.30
C GLY A 134 9.58 6.12 -13.45
N ARG A 135 9.54 7.45 -13.22
CA ARG A 135 9.13 8.42 -14.24
C ARG A 135 10.23 8.72 -15.27
N ASN A 136 9.83 9.19 -16.44
CA ASN A 136 10.75 9.88 -17.34
C ASN A 136 11.00 11.30 -16.81
N TYR A 137 12.25 11.66 -16.51
CA TYR A 137 12.62 12.92 -15.87
C TYR A 137 12.31 14.15 -16.70
N SER A 138 12.24 14.03 -18.02
CA SER A 138 11.86 15.13 -18.94
C SER A 138 10.34 15.29 -19.06
N ALA A 139 9.54 14.35 -18.55
CA ALA A 139 8.11 14.38 -18.70
C ALA A 139 7.46 15.50 -17.89
N ALA A 140 6.58 16.25 -18.54
CA ALA A 140 5.74 17.27 -17.95
C ALA A 140 4.45 17.38 -18.74
N TYR A 141 3.34 17.61 -18.04
CA TYR A 141 2.08 17.92 -18.72
C TYR A 141 2.06 19.38 -19.20
N GLU A 142 1.35 19.62 -20.30
CA GLU A 142 1.07 20.99 -20.76
C GLU A 142 0.25 21.78 -19.73
N ARG A 143 0.45 23.09 -19.67
CA ARG A 143 -0.23 23.97 -18.71
C ARG A 143 -1.77 23.90 -18.78
N LYS A 144 -2.32 23.64 -19.97
CA LYS A 144 -3.77 23.53 -20.16
C LYS A 144 -4.40 22.46 -19.26
N PHE A 145 -3.68 21.38 -18.96
CA PHE A 145 -4.15 20.33 -18.05
C PHE A 145 -4.25 20.76 -16.57
N GLY A 146 -3.79 21.97 -16.25
CA GLY A 146 -4.09 22.59 -14.95
C GLY A 146 -5.56 23.02 -14.83
N GLU A 147 -6.19 23.46 -15.92
CA GLU A 147 -7.61 23.87 -15.94
C GLU A 147 -8.49 22.69 -16.39
N GLU A 148 -8.18 22.06 -17.50
CA GLU A 148 -8.95 20.91 -18.03
C GLU A 148 -8.99 19.76 -17.01
N GLY A 149 -7.85 19.46 -16.36
CA GLY A 149 -7.75 18.43 -15.33
C GLY A 149 -8.55 18.77 -14.08
N LEU A 150 -8.59 20.05 -13.66
CA LEU A 150 -9.41 20.45 -12.52
C LEU A 150 -10.89 20.16 -12.75
N GLU A 151 -11.42 20.59 -13.90
CA GLU A 151 -12.83 20.38 -14.21
C GLU A 151 -13.18 18.88 -14.33
N MET A 152 -12.28 18.10 -14.92
CA MET A 152 -12.43 16.64 -14.97
C MET A 152 -12.39 16.00 -13.58
N PHE A 153 -11.47 16.39 -12.69
CA PHE A 153 -11.42 15.89 -11.31
C PHE A 153 -12.68 16.28 -10.51
N LYS A 154 -13.19 17.49 -10.68
CA LYS A 154 -14.47 17.90 -10.08
C LYS A 154 -15.62 17.04 -10.57
N GLN A 155 -15.70 16.78 -11.87
CA GLN A 155 -16.71 15.86 -12.45
C GLN A 155 -16.65 14.46 -11.81
N ILE A 156 -15.46 13.92 -11.57
CA ILE A 156 -15.28 12.65 -10.89
C ILE A 156 -15.79 12.71 -9.46
N ILE A 157 -15.48 13.79 -8.72
CA ILE A 157 -15.96 14.01 -7.35
C ILE A 157 -17.49 14.05 -7.32
N ASP A 158 -18.12 14.77 -8.27
CA ASP A 158 -19.59 14.87 -8.37
C ASP A 158 -20.27 13.54 -8.63
N GLN A 159 -19.63 12.65 -9.42
CA GLN A 159 -20.13 11.34 -9.77
C GLN A 159 -19.87 10.27 -8.69
N THR A 160 -19.03 10.59 -7.71
CA THR A 160 -18.67 9.62 -6.66
C THR A 160 -19.85 9.36 -5.72
N PRO A 161 -20.26 8.11 -5.53
CA PRO A 161 -21.32 7.76 -4.60
C PRO A 161 -20.99 8.21 -3.17
N LYS A 162 -21.89 8.96 -2.56
CA LYS A 162 -21.79 9.38 -1.15
C LYS A 162 -22.30 8.24 -0.28
N THR A 163 -21.49 7.78 0.68
CA THR A 163 -21.88 6.78 1.66
C THR A 163 -22.16 7.44 3.00
N ILE A 164 -23.27 7.06 3.64
CA ILE A 164 -23.74 7.70 4.87
C ILE A 164 -22.79 7.47 6.06
N ASN A 165 -22.08 6.35 6.09
CA ASN A 165 -21.31 5.90 7.25
C ASN A 165 -19.79 5.99 7.13
N ASN A 166 -19.23 6.20 5.94
CA ASN A 166 -17.79 6.34 5.73
C ASN A 166 -17.53 7.42 4.69
N LYS A 167 -16.81 8.47 5.07
CA LYS A 167 -16.29 9.43 4.09
C LYS A 167 -15.32 8.72 3.18
N LYS A 168 -15.54 8.79 1.86
CA LYS A 168 -14.54 8.31 0.90
C LYS A 168 -13.34 9.24 0.92
N VAL A 169 -12.16 8.62 0.81
CA VAL A 169 -10.87 9.33 0.77
C VAL A 169 -10.34 9.31 -0.65
N TYR A 170 -10.06 10.49 -1.19
CA TYR A 170 -9.28 10.63 -2.40
C TYR A 170 -7.80 10.72 -2.07
N HIS A 171 -6.99 9.99 -2.81
CA HIS A 171 -5.54 10.00 -2.66
C HIS A 171 -4.90 10.82 -3.77
N ILE A 172 -4.35 11.97 -3.45
CA ILE A 172 -3.53 12.74 -4.38
C ILE A 172 -2.10 12.20 -4.27
N THR A 173 -1.73 11.35 -5.20
CA THR A 173 -0.44 10.63 -5.16
C THR A 173 -0.06 10.13 -6.55
N GLY A 174 1.20 9.71 -6.71
CA GLY A 174 1.70 9.16 -7.96
C GLY A 174 1.99 10.20 -9.04
N GLY A 175 2.46 9.74 -10.19
CA GLY A 175 2.79 10.60 -11.30
C GLY A 175 3.89 11.61 -10.98
N LEU A 176 3.58 12.89 -11.10
CA LEU A 176 4.48 14.01 -10.85
C LEU A 176 4.15 14.70 -9.51
N GLU A 177 4.90 15.73 -9.14
CA GLU A 177 4.70 16.41 -7.85
C GLU A 177 3.34 17.14 -7.79
N PRO A 178 2.43 16.75 -6.89
CA PRO A 178 1.08 17.32 -6.83
C PRO A 178 1.04 18.84 -6.58
N LEU A 179 1.97 19.37 -5.80
CA LEU A 179 2.01 20.82 -5.52
C LEU A 179 2.51 21.65 -6.71
N THR A 180 2.70 21.05 -7.89
CA THR A 180 2.88 21.74 -9.16
C THR A 180 1.57 22.00 -9.89
N PHE A 181 0.47 21.42 -9.42
CA PHE A 181 -0.85 21.68 -9.96
C PHE A 181 -1.32 23.07 -9.54
N PRO A 182 -1.64 23.96 -10.48
CA PRO A 182 -1.80 25.39 -10.17
C PRO A 182 -3.03 25.70 -9.31
N ARG A 183 -4.01 24.81 -9.27
CA ARG A 183 -5.27 24.96 -8.51
C ARG A 183 -5.51 23.82 -7.53
N ILE A 184 -4.44 23.30 -6.93
CA ILE A 184 -4.52 22.17 -5.99
C ILE A 184 -5.40 22.49 -4.78
N GLY A 185 -5.31 23.69 -4.24
CA GLY A 185 -6.15 24.10 -3.10
C GLY A 185 -7.64 24.11 -3.44
N GLU A 186 -7.99 24.52 -4.64
CA GLU A 186 -9.39 24.51 -5.10
C GLU A 186 -9.91 23.08 -5.23
N LEU A 187 -9.13 22.16 -5.79
CA LEU A 187 -9.49 20.75 -5.88
C LEU A 187 -9.77 20.15 -4.51
N ILE A 188 -8.88 20.44 -3.54
CA ILE A 188 -9.01 19.94 -2.17
C ILE A 188 -10.27 20.50 -1.50
N SER A 189 -10.47 21.83 -1.54
CA SER A 189 -11.68 22.46 -0.97
C SER A 189 -12.96 21.95 -1.64
N TYR A 190 -12.91 21.68 -2.95
CA TYR A 190 -14.07 21.15 -3.67
C TYR A 190 -14.47 19.76 -3.17
N ALA A 191 -13.50 18.90 -2.94
CA ALA A 191 -13.77 17.57 -2.38
C ALA A 191 -14.32 17.64 -0.96
N ASP A 192 -13.72 18.45 -0.09
CA ASP A 192 -14.19 18.65 1.29
C ASP A 192 -15.64 19.18 1.34
N GLN A 193 -15.96 20.19 0.53
CA GLN A 193 -17.31 20.75 0.40
C GLN A 193 -18.35 19.70 -0.07
N ASN A 194 -17.89 18.71 -0.85
CA ASN A 194 -18.72 17.59 -1.27
C ASN A 194 -18.76 16.42 -0.27
N GLY A 195 -18.13 16.58 0.90
CA GLY A 195 -18.15 15.59 1.98
C GLY A 195 -17.15 14.44 1.82
N PHE A 196 -16.09 14.65 1.02
CA PHE A 196 -15.00 13.70 0.85
C PHE A 196 -13.77 14.15 1.61
N GLU A 197 -12.93 13.21 2.02
CA GLU A 197 -11.62 13.48 2.58
C GLU A 197 -10.56 13.41 1.49
N MET A 198 -9.53 14.24 1.59
CA MET A 198 -8.36 14.18 0.72
C MET A 198 -7.08 13.93 1.49
N GLU A 199 -6.32 12.95 1.04
CA GLU A 199 -4.94 12.69 1.43
C GLU A 199 -4.01 13.13 0.30
N ILE A 200 -2.95 13.89 0.61
CA ILE A 200 -1.92 14.23 -0.37
C ILE A 200 -0.57 13.63 0.01
N GLN A 201 0.12 13.09 -1.00
CA GLN A 201 1.52 12.69 -0.88
C GLN A 201 2.38 13.61 -1.77
N THR A 202 3.29 14.34 -1.15
CA THR A 202 4.14 15.34 -1.80
C THR A 202 5.60 15.20 -1.39
N ASN A 203 6.51 15.73 -2.21
CA ASN A 203 7.91 15.88 -1.81
C ASN A 203 8.13 17.06 -0.84
N GLY A 204 7.12 17.87 -0.56
CA GLY A 204 7.15 18.97 0.39
C GLY A 204 7.96 20.20 -0.03
N PHE A 205 8.65 20.19 -1.17
CA PHE A 205 9.53 21.28 -1.59
C PHE A 205 8.77 22.58 -1.85
N ASN A 206 7.58 22.49 -2.43
CA ASN A 206 6.71 23.62 -2.69
C ASN A 206 5.76 23.98 -1.53
N LEU A 207 5.81 23.27 -0.41
CA LEU A 207 4.94 23.50 0.74
C LEU A 207 5.39 24.74 1.55
N THR A 208 5.62 25.86 0.88
CA THR A 208 6.02 27.12 1.51
C THR A 208 4.82 27.84 2.11
N SER A 209 5.04 28.71 3.10
CA SER A 209 3.97 29.53 3.69
C SER A 209 3.23 30.36 2.65
N ASP A 210 3.94 30.92 1.69
CA ASP A 210 3.34 31.67 0.58
C ASP A 210 2.45 30.80 -0.31
N PHE A 211 2.89 29.58 -0.59
CA PHE A 211 2.11 28.62 -1.37
C PHE A 211 0.83 28.21 -0.62
N VAL A 212 0.94 27.89 0.66
CA VAL A 212 -0.22 27.52 1.51
C VAL A 212 -1.22 28.67 1.59
N ASN A 213 -0.74 29.92 1.68
CA ASN A 213 -1.63 31.08 1.70
C ASN A 213 -2.34 31.29 0.36
N LYS A 214 -1.65 31.08 -0.78
CA LYS A 214 -2.24 31.18 -2.11
C LYS A 214 -3.20 30.02 -2.43
N GLN A 215 -2.90 28.83 -1.93
CA GLN A 215 -3.67 27.60 -2.11
C GLN A 215 -4.36 27.24 -0.80
N SER A 216 -5.21 28.14 -0.28
CA SER A 216 -5.78 28.06 1.06
C SER A 216 -6.51 26.73 1.35
N GLY A 217 -7.07 26.08 0.33
CA GLY A 217 -7.72 24.78 0.45
C GLY A 217 -6.79 23.62 0.86
N ILE A 218 -5.47 23.82 0.86
CA ILE A 218 -4.55 22.86 1.47
C ILE A 218 -4.86 22.65 2.96
N LYS A 219 -5.48 23.63 3.61
CA LYS A 219 -5.90 23.55 5.02
C LYS A 219 -7.11 22.63 5.23
N ASP A 220 -7.80 22.24 4.16
CA ASP A 220 -8.96 21.34 4.19
C ASP A 220 -8.56 19.86 3.96
N LEU A 221 -7.24 19.56 3.89
CA LEU A 221 -6.73 18.19 3.85
C LEU A 221 -7.06 17.44 5.14
N SER A 222 -7.37 16.15 5.02
CA SER A 222 -7.42 15.23 6.17
C SER A 222 -6.04 14.69 6.51
N ILE A 223 -5.21 14.43 5.51
CA ILE A 223 -3.87 13.86 5.68
C ILE A 223 -2.87 14.53 4.74
N LEU A 224 -1.77 15.00 5.29
CA LEU A 224 -0.58 15.42 4.55
C LEU A 224 0.55 14.43 4.78
N ARG A 225 1.05 13.82 3.71
CA ARG A 225 2.18 12.91 3.75
C ARG A 225 3.34 13.49 2.96
N VAL A 226 4.46 13.76 3.63
CA VAL A 226 5.67 14.29 3.00
C VAL A 226 6.69 13.19 2.80
N SER A 227 7.15 13.02 1.55
CA SER A 227 8.19 12.07 1.20
C SER A 227 9.57 12.63 1.52
N LEU A 228 10.34 11.90 2.32
CA LEU A 228 11.73 12.18 2.63
C LEU A 228 12.64 11.22 1.86
N TYR A 229 13.76 11.75 1.37
CA TYR A 229 14.68 11.01 0.51
C TYR A 229 16.08 10.90 1.08
N GLY A 230 16.29 11.39 2.30
CA GLY A 230 17.54 11.36 3.04
C GLY A 230 17.35 12.06 4.37
N VAL A 231 18.40 12.09 5.19
CA VAL A 231 18.40 12.61 6.57
C VAL A 231 19.33 13.80 6.75
N ASP A 232 19.94 14.26 5.67
CA ASP A 232 20.79 15.46 5.59
C ASP A 232 20.86 15.95 4.13
N ASP A 233 21.51 17.11 3.91
CA ASP A 233 21.65 17.72 2.57
C ASP A 233 22.44 16.82 1.61
N GLU A 234 23.43 16.07 2.09
CA GLU A 234 24.27 15.22 1.24
C GLU A 234 23.47 14.00 0.77
N SER A 235 22.87 13.22 1.66
CA SER A 235 22.10 12.03 1.33
C SER A 235 20.89 12.36 0.47
N THR A 236 20.15 13.42 0.81
CA THR A 236 18.98 13.87 0.03
C THR A 236 19.39 14.35 -1.37
N SER A 237 20.49 15.12 -1.48
CA SER A 237 20.97 15.63 -2.77
C SER A 237 21.41 14.50 -3.71
N LYS A 238 22.06 13.46 -3.20
CA LYS A 238 22.46 12.29 -3.98
C LYS A 238 21.26 11.59 -4.63
N ILE A 239 20.14 11.53 -3.91
CA ILE A 239 18.94 10.85 -4.37
C ILE A 239 18.14 11.76 -5.31
N THR A 240 17.89 13.00 -4.92
CA THR A 240 16.94 13.91 -5.59
C THR A 240 17.59 14.77 -6.69
N ASN A 241 18.92 14.77 -6.77
CA ASN A 241 19.72 15.70 -7.59
C ASN A 241 19.38 17.19 -7.30
N ASN A 242 18.99 17.50 -6.04
CA ASN A 242 18.67 18.86 -5.61
C ASN A 242 19.33 19.18 -4.26
N LYS A 243 20.34 20.05 -4.29
CA LYS A 243 21.16 20.41 -3.12
C LYS A 243 20.40 21.14 -2.01
N LYS A 244 19.23 21.70 -2.31
CA LYS A 244 18.41 22.44 -1.35
C LYS A 244 17.21 21.64 -0.85
N ALA A 245 17.07 20.38 -1.28
CA ALA A 245 15.86 19.61 -1.01
C ALA A 245 15.64 19.42 0.50
N TYR A 246 16.63 18.91 1.22
CA TYR A 246 16.50 18.60 2.65
C TYR A 246 16.20 19.85 3.48
N SER A 247 17.07 20.87 3.40
CA SER A 247 16.91 22.09 4.20
C SER A 247 15.62 22.84 3.88
N THR A 248 15.16 22.82 2.61
CA THR A 248 13.88 23.43 2.22
C THR A 248 12.70 22.67 2.76
N VAL A 249 12.67 21.33 2.61
CA VAL A 249 11.57 20.48 3.10
C VAL A 249 11.47 20.54 4.61
N LYS A 250 12.60 20.49 5.33
CA LYS A 250 12.63 20.62 6.79
C LYS A 250 11.98 21.93 7.25
N ARG A 251 12.41 23.07 6.68
CA ARG A 251 11.83 24.39 7.01
C ARG A 251 10.34 24.44 6.70
N ASN A 252 9.93 23.98 5.50
CA ASN A 252 8.53 23.99 5.10
C ASN A 252 7.65 23.14 6.02
N LEU A 253 8.14 21.98 6.48
CA LEU A 253 7.45 21.13 7.46
C LEU A 253 7.27 21.84 8.81
N ILE A 254 8.34 22.47 9.32
CA ILE A 254 8.29 23.22 10.59
C ILE A 254 7.27 24.36 10.48
N ASP A 255 7.33 25.13 9.39
CA ASP A 255 6.41 26.26 9.16
C ASP A 255 4.96 25.79 9.03
N PHE A 256 4.72 24.66 8.34
CA PHE A 256 3.39 24.09 8.18
C PHE A 256 2.83 23.56 9.52
N LEU A 257 3.64 22.86 10.29
CA LEU A 257 3.25 22.35 11.61
C LEU A 257 2.89 23.46 12.59
N LYS A 258 3.58 24.62 12.53
CA LYS A 258 3.25 25.81 13.35
C LYS A 258 1.86 26.37 13.09
N LEU A 259 1.22 26.04 11.97
CA LEU A 259 -0.16 26.44 11.70
C LEU A 259 -1.18 25.70 12.59
N LYS A 260 -0.79 24.59 13.24
CA LYS A 260 -1.61 23.79 14.17
C LYS A 260 -2.99 23.43 13.59
N LEU A 261 -3.02 23.05 12.33
CA LEU A 261 -4.23 22.64 11.61
C LEU A 261 -4.70 21.27 12.08
N ASP A 262 -5.99 20.98 11.93
CA ASP A 262 -6.56 19.66 12.18
C ASP A 262 -6.33 18.72 10.97
N ILE A 263 -5.06 18.49 10.68
CA ILE A 263 -4.57 17.64 9.59
C ILE A 263 -3.61 16.61 10.19
N LYS A 264 -3.80 15.35 9.88
CA LYS A 264 -2.81 14.32 10.21
C LYS A 264 -1.58 14.48 9.34
N ILE A 265 -0.43 14.74 9.94
CA ILE A 265 0.82 14.99 9.22
C ILE A 265 1.76 13.80 9.41
N GLY A 266 2.20 13.22 8.32
CA GLY A 266 3.12 12.11 8.33
C GLY A 266 4.24 12.20 7.32
N LEU A 267 5.21 11.33 7.51
CA LEU A 267 6.37 11.19 6.64
C LEU A 267 6.34 9.84 5.94
N ASN A 268 6.86 9.80 4.73
CA ASN A 268 7.11 8.60 3.97
C ASN A 268 8.61 8.51 3.68
N TYR A 269 9.27 7.45 4.12
CA TYR A 269 10.70 7.26 3.93
C TYR A 269 10.97 5.92 3.24
N VAL A 270 11.65 5.97 2.10
CA VAL A 270 12.08 4.79 1.36
C VAL A 270 13.49 4.42 1.81
N ILE A 271 13.66 3.21 2.29
CA ILE A 271 14.94 2.68 2.76
C ILE A 271 15.69 2.16 1.55
N LEU A 272 16.71 2.89 1.12
CA LEU A 272 17.59 2.49 0.02
C LEU A 272 18.75 1.63 0.55
N GLN A 273 19.35 0.86 -0.35
CA GLN A 273 20.57 0.12 -0.06
C GLN A 273 21.65 1.06 0.53
N ASN A 274 22.38 0.60 1.51
CA ASN A 274 23.41 1.35 2.24
C ASN A 274 22.91 2.53 3.11
N GLN A 275 21.60 2.73 3.26
CA GLN A 275 21.02 3.80 4.07
C GLN A 275 20.31 3.31 5.34
N ILE A 276 20.45 2.04 5.67
CA ILE A 276 19.75 1.42 6.82
C ILE A 276 20.10 2.16 8.14
N LYS A 277 21.35 2.60 8.28
CA LYS A 277 21.81 3.33 9.49
C LYS A 277 21.23 4.74 9.60
N ASP A 278 20.77 5.31 8.51
CA ASP A 278 20.13 6.63 8.50
C ASP A 278 18.79 6.65 9.24
N LEU A 279 18.18 5.49 9.47
CA LEU A 279 16.94 5.38 10.22
C LEU A 279 17.02 5.96 11.65
N TYR A 280 18.21 5.94 12.28
CA TYR A 280 18.40 6.60 13.58
C TYR A 280 18.33 8.11 13.45
N LYS A 281 19.01 8.68 12.44
CA LYS A 281 18.99 10.12 12.16
C LYS A 281 17.59 10.58 11.74
N LEU A 282 16.79 9.71 11.14
CA LEU A 282 15.42 10.02 10.78
C LEU A 282 14.55 10.31 12.02
N LEU A 283 14.73 9.55 13.11
CA LEU A 283 14.04 9.85 14.37
C LEU A 283 14.54 11.14 15.00
N ASP A 284 15.85 11.43 14.93
CA ASP A 284 16.41 12.70 15.40
C ASP A 284 15.78 13.87 14.62
N PHE A 285 15.65 13.74 13.30
CA PHE A 285 15.00 14.72 12.43
C PHE A 285 13.54 14.97 12.85
N ILE A 286 12.77 13.91 13.13
CA ILE A 286 11.36 14.03 13.53
C ILE A 286 11.27 14.72 14.90
N GLU A 287 12.11 14.34 15.86
CA GLU A 287 12.15 14.94 17.19
C GLU A 287 12.50 16.43 17.12
N GLU A 288 13.49 16.80 16.32
CA GLU A 288 13.89 18.18 16.09
C GLU A 288 12.73 19.02 15.50
N ILE A 289 12.04 18.50 14.49
CA ILE A 289 10.87 19.17 13.88
C ILE A 289 9.76 19.34 14.93
N ASN A 290 9.47 18.30 15.71
CA ASN A 290 8.44 18.37 16.74
C ASN A 290 8.75 19.44 17.79
N ILE A 291 10.00 19.54 18.21
CA ILE A 291 10.45 20.56 19.18
C ILE A 291 10.36 21.97 18.57
N GLU A 292 10.90 22.17 17.37
CA GLU A 292 10.95 23.50 16.73
C GLU A 292 9.56 24.03 16.32
N SER A 293 8.63 23.15 16.01
CA SER A 293 7.27 23.55 15.61
C SER A 293 6.29 23.65 16.77
N ASP A 294 6.63 23.15 17.96
CA ASP A 294 5.71 22.97 19.10
C ASP A 294 4.44 22.19 18.65
N ASN A 295 4.65 21.20 17.79
CA ASN A 295 3.63 20.29 17.28
C ASN A 295 4.28 18.94 16.96
N GLN A 296 3.51 17.91 16.59
CA GLN A 296 4.03 16.56 16.37
C GLN A 296 3.69 16.00 15.00
N ILE A 297 4.63 15.28 14.41
CA ILE A 297 4.38 14.37 13.31
C ILE A 297 3.60 13.18 13.86
N ASP A 298 2.47 12.84 13.21
CA ASP A 298 1.54 11.80 13.68
C ASP A 298 1.96 10.40 13.26
N PHE A 299 2.56 10.26 12.06
CA PHE A 299 2.95 8.95 11.57
C PHE A 299 4.20 8.97 10.68
N LEU A 300 4.88 7.83 10.63
CA LEU A 300 6.00 7.54 9.74
C LEU A 300 5.72 6.26 8.98
N THR A 301 5.66 6.34 7.66
CA THR A 301 5.61 5.16 6.80
C THR A 301 7.02 4.83 6.33
N LEU A 302 7.52 3.67 6.71
CA LEU A 302 8.78 3.11 6.21
C LEU A 302 8.48 2.16 5.07
N ARG A 303 9.22 2.27 3.98
CA ARG A 303 9.10 1.39 2.81
C ARG A 303 10.45 0.89 2.37
N GLU A 304 10.51 -0.36 1.96
CA GLU A 304 11.62 -0.84 1.13
C GLU A 304 11.55 -0.19 -0.25
N ASP A 305 12.71 0.02 -0.87
CA ASP A 305 12.79 0.36 -2.26
C ASP A 305 12.38 -0.86 -3.11
N PHE A 306 11.42 -0.68 -4.01
CA PHE A 306 10.94 -1.70 -4.95
C PHE A 306 11.50 -1.51 -6.36
N SER A 307 12.42 -0.57 -6.56
CA SER A 307 13.12 -0.44 -7.83
C SER A 307 14.01 -1.67 -8.10
N HIS A 308 14.37 -1.91 -9.36
CA HIS A 308 15.17 -3.06 -9.75
C HIS A 308 16.53 -3.15 -9.04
N GLU A 309 17.02 -2.03 -8.51
CA GLU A 309 18.30 -1.94 -7.81
C GLU A 309 18.21 -2.37 -6.33
N ALA A 310 17.02 -2.39 -5.78
CA ALA A 310 16.77 -2.65 -4.36
C ALA A 310 16.76 -4.13 -3.95
N ASP A 311 16.85 -5.01 -4.90
CA ASP A 311 16.86 -6.47 -4.67
C ASP A 311 18.01 -6.98 -3.79
N ASN A 312 18.84 -6.09 -3.30
CA ASN A 312 20.16 -6.39 -2.77
C ASN A 312 20.34 -5.99 -1.30
N ILE A 313 19.29 -5.89 -0.50
CA ILE A 313 19.49 -5.95 0.95
C ILE A 313 20.01 -7.36 1.24
N SER A 314 21.32 -7.48 1.47
CA SER A 314 21.98 -8.74 1.77
C SER A 314 21.43 -9.38 3.05
N GLY A 315 21.67 -10.68 3.26
CA GLY A 315 21.25 -11.34 4.49
C GLY A 315 21.74 -10.63 5.75
N THR A 316 22.97 -10.13 5.75
CA THR A 316 23.57 -9.38 6.85
C THR A 316 22.89 -8.02 7.05
N GLU A 317 22.59 -7.31 5.98
CA GLU A 317 21.84 -6.04 6.06
C GLU A 317 20.41 -6.23 6.56
N ARG A 318 19.79 -7.36 6.29
CA ARG A 318 18.45 -7.70 6.81
C ARG A 318 18.46 -7.92 8.31
N GLU A 319 19.47 -8.62 8.84
CA GLU A 319 19.65 -8.78 10.27
C GLU A 319 19.89 -7.43 10.95
N GLU A 320 20.76 -6.58 10.38
CA GLU A 320 21.00 -5.23 10.86
C GLU A 320 19.70 -4.39 10.82
N LEU A 321 18.94 -4.46 9.73
CA LEU A 321 17.66 -3.75 9.60
C LEU A 321 16.65 -4.22 10.64
N SER A 322 16.53 -5.53 10.89
CA SER A 322 15.65 -6.06 11.96
C SER A 322 15.99 -5.47 13.32
N ILE A 323 17.29 -5.46 13.67
CA ILE A 323 17.76 -4.88 14.94
C ILE A 323 17.45 -3.37 15.03
N ILE A 324 17.65 -2.65 13.94
CA ILE A 324 17.36 -1.21 13.89
C ILE A 324 15.87 -0.94 14.04
N LEU A 325 15.01 -1.70 13.35
CA LEU A 325 13.56 -1.54 13.45
C LEU A 325 13.04 -1.79 14.88
N ASP A 326 13.60 -2.77 15.60
CA ASP A 326 13.28 -3.00 17.01
C ASP A 326 13.73 -1.85 17.92
N LYS A 327 14.92 -1.30 17.68
CA LYS A 327 15.43 -0.14 18.44
C LYS A 327 14.58 1.11 18.18
N ILE A 328 14.13 1.32 16.93
CA ILE A 328 13.19 2.38 16.56
C ILE A 328 11.90 2.24 17.36
N GLN A 329 11.32 1.04 17.42
CA GLN A 329 10.09 0.75 18.15
C GLN A 329 10.22 1.05 19.67
N ASN A 330 11.42 0.93 20.23
CA ASN A 330 11.66 1.29 21.61
C ASN A 330 11.82 2.81 21.79
N ARG A 331 12.49 3.49 20.85
CA ARG A 331 12.72 4.94 20.92
C ARG A 331 11.45 5.78 20.78
N ILE A 332 10.44 5.33 20.04
CA ILE A 332 9.17 6.06 19.90
C ILE A 332 8.36 6.16 21.22
N LYS A 333 8.79 5.47 22.28
CA LYS A 333 8.21 5.64 23.62
C LYS A 333 8.67 6.94 24.31
N ASP A 334 9.67 7.63 23.76
CA ASP A 334 10.16 8.90 24.27
C ASP A 334 9.11 10.00 24.14
N LYS A 335 9.13 10.96 25.06
CA LYS A 335 8.11 12.01 25.18
C LYS A 335 7.83 12.77 23.88
N ASN A 336 8.89 13.07 23.12
CA ASN A 336 8.77 13.86 21.87
C ASN A 336 8.38 13.05 20.64
N LEU A 337 8.26 11.73 20.78
CA LEU A 337 7.92 10.79 19.73
C LEU A 337 6.71 9.89 20.08
N ASN A 338 6.13 10.08 21.25
CA ASN A 338 5.10 9.19 21.81
C ASN A 338 3.78 9.16 21.02
N ARG A 339 3.54 10.14 20.14
CA ARG A 339 2.39 10.17 19.22
C ARG A 339 2.71 9.57 17.85
N LEU A 340 3.99 9.31 17.57
CA LEU A 340 4.43 8.80 16.28
C LEU A 340 3.96 7.36 16.08
N ASN A 341 3.09 7.14 15.11
CA ASN A 341 2.70 5.82 14.67
C ASN A 341 3.58 5.38 13.49
N ILE A 342 4.27 4.23 13.61
CA ILE A 342 5.12 3.72 12.54
C ILE A 342 4.39 2.63 11.74
N ASP A 343 4.24 2.88 10.45
CA ASP A 343 3.77 1.91 9.47
C ASP A 343 4.99 1.31 8.74
N TYR A 344 5.33 0.08 9.07
CA TYR A 344 6.45 -0.64 8.45
C TYR A 344 6.13 -1.19 7.05
N GLY A 345 4.87 -1.11 6.61
CA GLY A 345 4.45 -1.81 5.42
C GLY A 345 4.56 -3.33 5.60
N TYR A 346 4.35 -4.06 4.50
CA TYR A 346 4.29 -5.51 4.57
C TYR A 346 5.67 -6.17 4.68
N ALA A 347 6.61 -5.77 3.85
CA ALA A 347 7.93 -6.39 3.79
C ALA A 347 8.76 -6.12 5.05
N LEU A 348 8.80 -4.88 5.50
CA LEU A 348 9.56 -4.50 6.71
C LEU A 348 8.97 -5.10 7.99
N GLU A 349 7.65 -5.24 8.06
CA GLU A 349 7.02 -5.93 9.19
C GLU A 349 7.43 -7.42 9.24
N SER A 350 7.57 -8.07 8.10
CA SER A 350 8.07 -9.43 8.02
C SER A 350 9.53 -9.54 8.44
N ILE A 351 10.38 -8.57 8.06
CA ILE A 351 11.77 -8.50 8.51
C ILE A 351 11.83 -8.30 10.03
N ARG A 352 11.09 -7.32 10.56
CA ARG A 352 11.02 -7.02 11.99
C ARG A 352 10.61 -8.22 12.84
N LYS A 353 9.65 -9.00 12.36
CA LYS A 353 9.17 -10.22 13.04
C LYS A 353 10.02 -11.45 12.74
N ASN A 354 11.14 -11.29 12.06
CA ASN A 354 12.03 -12.38 11.62
C ASN A 354 11.28 -13.52 10.91
N ARG A 355 10.28 -13.17 10.11
CA ARG A 355 9.51 -14.11 9.29
C ARG A 355 10.19 -14.26 7.95
N GLY A 356 10.65 -15.46 7.63
CA GLY A 356 11.22 -15.78 6.34
C GLY A 356 10.18 -15.70 5.21
N SER A 357 10.63 -15.65 3.97
CA SER A 357 9.90 -15.86 2.71
C SER A 357 8.86 -14.81 2.25
N LEU A 358 8.26 -14.02 3.09
CA LEU A 358 7.40 -12.90 2.69
C LEU A 358 8.17 -11.76 1.99
N GLU A 359 9.46 -11.85 2.03
CA GLU A 359 10.42 -11.06 1.29
C GLU A 359 10.16 -11.01 -0.20
N LYS A 360 9.60 -12.06 -0.69
CA LYS A 360 9.46 -12.31 -2.11
C LYS A 360 8.13 -11.88 -2.70
N LEU A 361 7.38 -11.03 -2.00
CA LEU A 361 6.44 -10.14 -2.67
C LEU A 361 7.13 -9.31 -3.77
N LYS A 362 8.44 -9.18 -3.64
CA LYS A 362 9.28 -8.52 -4.64
C LYS A 362 9.11 -9.07 -6.04
N ARG A 363 8.66 -10.33 -6.16
CA ARG A 363 8.60 -10.99 -7.44
C ARG A 363 7.48 -12.00 -7.43
N VAL A 364 6.27 -11.49 -7.41
CA VAL A 364 5.25 -12.20 -8.14
C VAL A 364 5.81 -12.30 -9.54
N THR A 365 6.27 -13.48 -9.91
CA THR A 365 6.80 -13.68 -11.24
C THR A 365 5.66 -13.37 -12.20
N HIS A 366 5.99 -12.90 -13.38
CA HIS A 366 5.02 -12.67 -14.45
C HIS A 366 4.04 -13.86 -14.65
N LYS A 367 4.49 -15.07 -14.34
CA LYS A 367 3.68 -16.30 -14.39
C LYS A 367 2.62 -16.38 -13.28
N GLU A 368 2.83 -15.67 -12.18
CA GLU A 368 1.91 -15.64 -11.03
C GLU A 368 0.90 -14.49 -11.14
N LEU A 369 1.18 -13.49 -12.00
CA LEU A 369 0.22 -12.44 -12.32
C LEU A 369 -0.81 -12.96 -13.30
N ARG A 370 -2.04 -13.07 -12.85
CA ARG A 370 -3.15 -13.32 -13.75
C ARG A 370 -3.46 -12.05 -14.54
N PRO A 371 -4.03 -12.16 -15.76
CA PRO A 371 -4.35 -11.01 -16.60
C PRO A 371 -5.52 -10.17 -16.06
N LYS A 372 -5.91 -10.33 -14.81
CA LYS A 372 -6.99 -9.57 -14.18
C LYS A 372 -6.42 -8.46 -13.33
N ILE A 373 -6.82 -7.26 -13.64
CA ILE A 373 -6.70 -6.08 -12.80
C ILE A 373 -8.07 -5.76 -12.21
N PHE A 374 -8.08 -5.09 -11.07
CA PHE A 374 -9.28 -4.93 -10.25
C PHE A 374 -9.63 -3.45 -10.05
N PRO A 375 -10.13 -2.76 -11.09
CA PRO A 375 -10.47 -1.35 -11.02
C PRO A 375 -11.60 -1.05 -10.02
N GLN A 376 -12.38 -2.07 -9.63
CA GLN A 376 -13.37 -1.95 -8.56
C GLN A 376 -12.73 -1.71 -7.18
N ILE A 377 -11.45 -2.06 -7.01
CA ILE A 377 -10.74 -1.87 -5.74
C ILE A 377 -9.97 -0.56 -5.74
N SER A 378 -9.16 -0.33 -6.77
CA SER A 378 -8.29 0.85 -6.84
C SER A 378 -8.04 1.27 -8.28
N ILE A 379 -8.02 2.58 -8.49
CA ILE A 379 -7.67 3.21 -9.77
C ILE A 379 -6.84 4.47 -9.54
N MET A 380 -6.10 4.85 -10.57
CA MET A 380 -5.39 6.13 -10.64
C MET A 380 -5.88 6.89 -11.87
N ILE A 381 -5.98 8.22 -11.77
CA ILE A 381 -6.46 9.08 -12.86
C ILE A 381 -5.48 10.23 -13.04
N ASP A 382 -4.99 10.42 -14.24
CA ASP A 382 -4.08 11.49 -14.60
C ASP A 382 -4.81 12.79 -15.02
N PRO A 383 -4.11 13.93 -15.21
CA PRO A 383 -4.78 15.20 -15.57
C PRO A 383 -5.41 15.21 -16.96
N LYS A 384 -5.11 14.22 -17.82
CA LYS A 384 -5.76 14.05 -19.13
C LYS A 384 -7.06 13.27 -19.04
N GLY A 385 -7.36 12.65 -17.87
CA GLY A 385 -8.49 11.77 -17.65
C GLY A 385 -8.20 10.30 -17.97
N ASP A 386 -6.98 9.94 -18.32
CA ASP A 386 -6.61 8.54 -18.49
C ASP A 386 -6.69 7.79 -17.17
N VAL A 387 -7.40 6.66 -17.15
CA VAL A 387 -7.66 5.85 -15.95
C VAL A 387 -6.77 4.62 -15.97
N TYR A 388 -6.01 4.42 -14.91
CA TYR A 388 -5.07 3.31 -14.77
C TYR A 388 -5.46 2.42 -13.60
N ALA A 389 -5.30 1.11 -13.77
CA ALA A 389 -5.59 0.15 -12.72
C ALA A 389 -4.44 -0.06 -11.73
N TYR A 390 -3.23 0.37 -12.07
CA TYR A 390 -2.04 0.29 -11.21
C TYR A 390 -1.47 1.66 -10.92
N HIS A 391 -0.98 1.85 -9.68
CA HIS A 391 -0.46 3.12 -9.21
C HIS A 391 0.73 3.62 -10.01
N GLU A 392 1.67 2.74 -10.30
CA GLU A 392 2.90 3.06 -11.03
C GLU A 392 2.69 3.20 -12.54
N ALA A 393 1.52 2.88 -13.07
CA ALA A 393 1.20 3.07 -14.47
C ALA A 393 0.82 4.52 -14.81
N ALA A 394 0.39 5.30 -13.83
CA ALA A 394 -0.02 6.71 -14.04
C ALA A 394 1.18 7.68 -14.15
N PHE A 395 2.30 7.21 -14.66
CA PHE A 395 3.48 8.06 -14.92
C PHE A 395 3.53 8.45 -16.39
N LEU A 396 3.54 9.75 -16.63
CA LEU A 396 3.64 10.31 -17.98
C LEU A 396 4.90 9.80 -18.70
N ASP A 397 4.73 9.36 -19.94
CA ASP A 397 5.79 8.88 -20.86
C ASP A 397 6.62 7.70 -20.32
N ARG A 398 6.14 6.99 -19.33
CA ARG A 398 6.75 5.72 -18.93
C ARG A 398 6.47 4.66 -19.98
N ALA A 399 7.53 4.04 -20.52
CA ALA A 399 7.40 3.06 -21.58
C ALA A 399 6.46 1.91 -21.19
N GLY A 400 5.41 1.67 -21.98
CA GLY A 400 4.45 0.59 -21.78
C GLY A 400 3.35 0.85 -20.75
N SER A 401 3.33 2.02 -20.09
CA SER A 401 2.31 2.34 -19.07
C SER A 401 0.90 2.49 -19.67
N ASP A 402 0.79 2.95 -20.90
CA ASP A 402 -0.46 3.10 -21.65
C ASP A 402 -1.24 1.79 -21.81
N ARG A 403 -0.57 0.64 -21.75
CA ARG A 403 -1.24 -0.67 -21.75
C ARG A 403 -2.07 -0.93 -20.49
N TYR A 404 -1.79 -0.22 -19.41
CA TYR A 404 -2.52 -0.32 -18.14
C TYR A 404 -3.63 0.74 -18.02
N SER A 405 -3.83 1.57 -19.05
CA SER A 405 -5.01 2.40 -19.15
C SER A 405 -6.23 1.54 -19.44
N ILE A 406 -7.27 1.68 -18.63
CA ILE A 406 -8.55 0.99 -18.80
C ILE A 406 -9.56 1.85 -19.56
N GLY A 407 -9.20 3.08 -19.92
CA GLY A 407 -10.00 4.02 -20.66
C GLY A 407 -9.77 5.46 -20.20
N LYS A 408 -10.60 6.35 -20.66
CA LYS A 408 -10.48 7.78 -20.42
C LYS A 408 -11.81 8.39 -19.98
N VAL A 409 -11.75 9.19 -18.91
CA VAL A 409 -12.86 10.06 -18.48
C VAL A 409 -12.82 11.36 -19.30
N ASP A 410 -13.94 11.68 -19.92
CA ASP A 410 -14.13 12.90 -20.70
C ASP A 410 -15.62 13.30 -20.71
N ASN A 411 -16.00 14.27 -21.52
CA ASN A 411 -17.39 14.74 -21.65
C ASN A 411 -18.39 13.66 -22.14
N GLN A 412 -17.90 12.56 -22.72
CA GLN A 412 -18.73 11.47 -23.26
C GLN A 412 -18.71 10.23 -22.37
N ASN A 413 -17.62 10.03 -21.61
CA ASN A 413 -17.37 8.85 -20.82
C ASN A 413 -17.20 9.22 -19.36
N SER A 414 -18.19 8.88 -18.53
CA SER A 414 -18.06 8.97 -17.08
C SER A 414 -17.08 7.92 -16.54
N LEU A 415 -16.58 8.12 -15.33
CA LEU A 415 -15.74 7.13 -14.64
C LEU A 415 -16.45 5.77 -14.52
N GLU A 416 -17.75 5.79 -14.20
CA GLU A 416 -18.59 4.59 -14.17
C GLU A 416 -18.55 3.85 -15.50
N MET A 417 -18.78 4.55 -16.62
CA MET A 417 -18.78 3.95 -17.95
C MET A 417 -17.41 3.35 -18.31
N VAL A 418 -16.33 4.01 -17.95
CA VAL A 418 -14.97 3.51 -18.19
C VAL A 418 -14.74 2.19 -17.46
N ILE A 419 -15.02 2.15 -16.17
CA ILE A 419 -14.82 0.95 -15.35
C ILE A 419 -15.76 -0.18 -15.80
N LYS A 420 -17.04 0.13 -16.00
CA LYS A 420 -18.04 -0.85 -16.45
C LYS A 420 -17.68 -1.48 -17.80
N ASN A 421 -17.29 -0.66 -18.76
CA ASN A 421 -16.87 -1.15 -20.07
C ASN A 421 -15.65 -2.06 -19.97
N PHE A 422 -14.69 -1.71 -19.11
CA PHE A 422 -13.51 -2.54 -18.90
C PHE A 422 -13.86 -3.88 -18.22
N VAL A 423 -14.62 -3.85 -17.14
CA VAL A 423 -14.95 -5.03 -16.33
C VAL A 423 -15.85 -6.00 -17.10
N GLU A 424 -16.87 -5.48 -17.82
CA GLU A 424 -17.90 -6.31 -18.48
C GLU A 424 -17.53 -6.71 -19.92
N LYS A 425 -16.62 -5.99 -20.59
CA LYS A 425 -16.35 -6.16 -22.02
C LYS A 425 -14.89 -6.44 -22.37
N SER A 426 -13.97 -6.28 -21.41
CA SER A 426 -12.54 -6.48 -21.65
C SER A 426 -12.12 -7.92 -21.37
N GLU A 427 -11.19 -8.44 -22.17
CA GLU A 427 -10.48 -9.69 -21.86
C GLU A 427 -9.45 -9.53 -20.72
N GLY A 428 -9.37 -8.35 -20.12
CA GLY A 428 -8.37 -7.99 -19.12
C GLY A 428 -7.03 -7.57 -19.73
N ILE A 429 -6.12 -7.19 -18.88
CA ILE A 429 -4.76 -6.79 -19.29
C ILE A 429 -3.81 -7.95 -18.99
N LYS A 430 -3.09 -8.41 -20.02
CA LYS A 430 -2.04 -9.42 -19.85
C LYS A 430 -0.71 -8.71 -19.55
N PRO A 431 -0.14 -8.88 -18.36
CA PRO A 431 1.18 -8.33 -18.07
C PRO A 431 2.24 -8.97 -18.96
N LEU A 432 3.26 -8.21 -19.33
CA LEU A 432 4.45 -8.69 -20.03
C LEU A 432 5.57 -8.96 -19.04
N GLU A 433 6.60 -9.70 -19.46
CA GLU A 433 7.70 -10.15 -18.59
C GLU A 433 8.43 -9.01 -17.85
N ASN A 434 8.44 -7.81 -18.43
CA ASN A 434 9.08 -6.63 -17.83
C ASN A 434 8.12 -5.70 -17.11
N ASP A 435 6.85 -6.07 -16.96
CA ASP A 435 5.81 -5.18 -16.43
C ASP A 435 5.76 -5.12 -14.91
N ILE A 436 6.52 -5.95 -14.22
CA ILE A 436 6.55 -5.97 -12.75
C ILE A 436 6.88 -4.61 -12.14
N ALA A 437 7.59 -3.76 -12.89
CA ALA A 437 7.90 -2.39 -12.48
C ALA A 437 6.67 -1.46 -12.36
N TYR A 438 5.51 -1.85 -12.90
CA TYR A 438 4.26 -1.09 -12.79
C TYR A 438 3.44 -1.43 -11.55
N LEU A 439 3.86 -2.41 -10.78
CA LEU A 439 3.18 -2.84 -9.58
C LEU A 439 3.91 -2.33 -8.34
N ASP A 440 3.26 -1.49 -7.58
CA ASP A 440 3.73 -1.15 -6.24
C ASP A 440 3.36 -2.26 -5.23
N SER A 441 3.76 -2.11 -3.98
CA SER A 441 3.46 -3.11 -2.95
C SER A 441 1.96 -3.29 -2.67
N PHE A 442 1.17 -2.22 -2.85
CA PHE A 442 -0.28 -2.30 -2.71
C PHE A 442 -0.88 -3.13 -3.85
N ASP A 443 -0.56 -2.79 -5.10
CA ASP A 443 -1.07 -3.48 -6.28
C ASP A 443 -0.68 -4.95 -6.28
N HIS A 444 0.58 -5.28 -5.92
CA HIS A 444 1.05 -6.65 -5.75
C HIS A 444 0.20 -7.44 -4.76
N VAL A 445 0.08 -6.93 -3.53
CA VAL A 445 -0.61 -7.65 -2.44
C VAL A 445 -2.08 -7.83 -2.77
N ILE A 446 -2.75 -6.78 -3.26
CA ILE A 446 -4.17 -6.85 -3.61
C ILE A 446 -4.40 -7.83 -4.75
N THR A 447 -3.58 -7.78 -5.80
CA THR A 447 -3.70 -8.69 -6.95
C THR A 447 -3.52 -10.15 -6.52
N ILE A 448 -2.51 -10.46 -5.70
CA ILE A 448 -2.27 -11.83 -5.22
C ILE A 448 -3.43 -12.32 -4.35
N LEU A 449 -3.90 -11.47 -3.42
CA LEU A 449 -4.99 -11.87 -2.51
C LEU A 449 -6.31 -12.09 -3.25
N LEU A 450 -6.64 -11.25 -4.23
CA LEU A 450 -7.84 -11.44 -5.04
C LEU A 450 -7.72 -12.66 -5.96
N ASN A 451 -6.55 -12.89 -6.55
CA ASN A 451 -6.28 -14.11 -7.32
C ASN A 451 -6.40 -15.37 -6.46
N LYS A 452 -5.90 -15.32 -5.22
CA LYS A 452 -6.09 -16.41 -4.25
C LYS A 452 -7.58 -16.70 -4.01
N LEU A 453 -8.39 -15.68 -3.79
CA LEU A 453 -9.84 -15.85 -3.58
C LEU A 453 -10.51 -16.46 -4.83
N ASP A 454 -10.12 -16.07 -6.04
CA ASP A 454 -10.59 -16.65 -7.28
C ASP A 454 -10.19 -18.13 -7.40
N GLU A 455 -8.96 -18.50 -7.04
CA GLU A 455 -8.51 -19.90 -7.00
C GLU A 455 -9.27 -20.72 -5.97
N ASP A 456 -9.46 -20.19 -4.76
CA ASP A 456 -10.24 -20.84 -3.73
C ASP A 456 -11.69 -21.11 -4.19
N ALA A 457 -12.29 -20.14 -4.86
CA ALA A 457 -13.64 -20.29 -5.44
C ALA A 457 -13.68 -21.37 -6.54
N LYS A 458 -12.69 -21.40 -7.44
CA LYS A 458 -12.55 -22.43 -8.49
C LYS A 458 -12.28 -23.82 -7.92
N PHE A 459 -11.53 -23.92 -6.85
CA PHE A 459 -11.35 -25.16 -6.11
C PHE A 459 -12.65 -25.60 -5.44
N GLY A 460 -13.65 -24.72 -5.35
CA GLY A 460 -14.99 -24.97 -4.79
C GLY A 460 -15.09 -24.68 -3.31
N ILE A 461 -14.29 -23.75 -2.82
CA ILE A 461 -14.42 -23.15 -1.49
C ILE A 461 -14.73 -21.67 -1.71
N PRO A 462 -16.02 -21.28 -1.71
CA PRO A 462 -16.40 -19.90 -1.86
C PRO A 462 -15.92 -19.05 -0.69
N ILE A 463 -15.87 -17.73 -0.86
CA ILE A 463 -15.40 -16.79 0.16
C ILE A 463 -16.10 -17.00 1.52
N SER A 464 -17.42 -17.30 1.48
CA SER A 464 -18.22 -17.53 2.68
C SER A 464 -17.84 -18.81 3.45
N GLU A 465 -17.13 -19.74 2.83
CA GLU A 465 -16.69 -21.01 3.43
C GLU A 465 -15.18 -21.02 3.74
N GLY A 466 -14.52 -19.90 3.56
CA GLY A 466 -13.11 -19.71 3.91
C GLY A 466 -12.88 -19.72 5.42
N PRO A 467 -11.61 -19.80 5.86
CA PRO A 467 -11.26 -19.85 7.28
C PRO A 467 -11.46 -18.50 7.99
N ILE A 468 -11.63 -17.41 7.27
CA ILE A 468 -11.78 -16.07 7.83
C ILE A 468 -13.24 -15.62 7.74
N ASN A 469 -13.83 -15.35 8.89
CA ASN A 469 -15.20 -14.87 9.00
C ASN A 469 -15.24 -13.42 9.52
N LEU A 470 -15.63 -12.52 8.65
CA LEU A 470 -15.63 -11.09 8.94
C LEU A 470 -16.68 -10.63 9.94
N ASN A 471 -17.81 -11.30 9.99
CA ASN A 471 -18.89 -10.92 10.91
C ASN A 471 -18.50 -11.05 12.39
N GLN A 472 -17.43 -11.78 12.68
CA GLN A 472 -16.90 -11.94 14.03
C GLN A 472 -15.73 -11.00 14.36
N ILE A 473 -15.09 -10.41 13.36
CA ILE A 473 -13.89 -9.59 13.55
C ILE A 473 -14.21 -8.11 13.75
N LEU A 474 -15.40 -7.68 13.32
CA LEU A 474 -15.81 -6.27 13.28
C LEU A 474 -16.90 -5.93 14.29
N ASN A 475 -17.34 -6.90 15.10
CA ASN A 475 -18.17 -6.70 16.28
C ASN A 475 -17.31 -6.73 17.54
#